data_9be2c828825e888077c80265142eb86e
#
_entry.id   9be2c828825e888077c80265142eb86e
#
_cell.length_a   1.000
_cell.length_b   1.000
_cell.length_c   1.000
_cell.angle_alpha   90.00
_cell.angle_beta   90.00
_cell.angle_gamma   90.00
#
_symmetry.space_group_name_H-M   'P 1'
#
loop_
_entity.id
_entity.type
_entity.pdbx_description
1 polymer ?
#
loop_
_entity_poly.entity_id
_entity_poly.type
_entity_poly.pdbx_seq_one_letter_code
_entity_poly.pdbx_strand_id
1 'polypeptide(L)'
;MMEMEVRDYELDCEQIVNNAVYLHYMEYTRHKFCQDAGLTFYELHSAGIDLVVRRVEIEYISSLRSMEKFMSCLSMERKGPRFIFHQDIVKQDGEIAATAEVTVVATREGKITRGDELIEVFGKYL
;
A
#
# COMPACT_ATOMS: atom_id res chain seq x y z
N MET A 1 -0.72 6.37 8.79
CA MET A 1 -1.24 5.39 9.75
C MET A 1 -2.76 5.40 9.74
N MET A 2 -3.39 4.26 9.55
CA MET A 2 -4.82 4.17 9.38
C MET A 2 -5.38 3.01 10.21
N GLU A 3 -6.44 3.28 11.00
CA GLU A 3 -7.12 2.23 11.73
C GLU A 3 -8.12 1.50 10.83
N MET A 4 -8.11 0.19 10.90
CA MET A 4 -9.01 -0.68 10.13
C MET A 4 -9.53 -1.80 11.01
N GLU A 5 -10.59 -2.45 10.56
CA GLU A 5 -11.21 -3.57 11.27
C GLU A 5 -11.46 -4.72 10.30
N VAL A 6 -11.20 -5.93 10.75
CA VAL A 6 -11.44 -7.14 9.95
C VAL A 6 -12.95 -7.38 9.81
N ARG A 7 -13.38 -7.65 8.57
CA ARG A 7 -14.77 -7.99 8.25
C ARG A 7 -14.91 -9.50 8.06
N ASP A 8 -16.08 -10.04 8.39
CA ASP A 8 -16.31 -11.48 8.34
C ASP A 8 -16.05 -12.10 6.97
N TYR A 9 -16.39 -11.39 5.90
CA TYR A 9 -16.20 -11.92 4.55
C TYR A 9 -14.73 -11.92 4.10
N GLU A 10 -13.84 -11.40 4.92
CA GLU A 10 -12.40 -11.38 4.64
C GLU A 10 -11.67 -12.62 5.16
N LEU A 11 -12.39 -13.48 5.87
CA LEU A 11 -11.83 -14.69 6.46
C LEU A 11 -11.80 -15.84 5.45
N ASP A 12 -10.82 -16.73 5.62
CA ASP A 12 -10.76 -17.97 4.88
C ASP A 12 -11.38 -19.14 5.69
N CYS A 13 -11.23 -20.35 5.20
CA CYS A 13 -11.80 -21.52 5.87
C CYS A 13 -11.15 -21.81 7.23
N GLU A 14 -9.98 -21.25 7.50
CA GLU A 14 -9.30 -21.37 8.80
C GLU A 14 -9.77 -20.33 9.81
N GLN A 15 -10.73 -19.47 9.45
CA GLN A 15 -11.25 -18.40 10.28
C GLN A 15 -10.21 -17.33 10.60
N ILE A 16 -9.25 -17.13 9.71
CA ILE A 16 -8.28 -16.04 9.75
C ILE A 16 -8.35 -15.26 8.45
N VAL A 17 -7.85 -14.03 8.46
CA VAL A 17 -7.88 -13.18 7.26
C VAL A 17 -7.13 -13.88 6.12
N ASN A 18 -7.78 -13.96 4.96
CA ASN A 18 -7.20 -14.55 3.77
C ASN A 18 -5.94 -13.78 3.36
N ASN A 19 -4.90 -14.51 2.96
CA ASN A 19 -3.62 -13.90 2.60
C ASN A 19 -3.74 -12.82 1.52
N ALA A 20 -4.66 -12.96 0.57
CA ALA A 20 -4.89 -11.96 -0.48
C ALA A 20 -5.51 -10.67 0.07
N VAL A 21 -6.26 -10.74 1.15
CA VAL A 21 -6.92 -9.59 1.75
C VAL A 21 -5.90 -8.62 2.36
N TYR A 22 -4.79 -9.11 2.89
CA TYR A 22 -3.72 -8.23 3.38
C TYR A 22 -3.24 -7.30 2.27
N LEU A 23 -3.15 -7.79 1.05
CA LEU A 23 -2.77 -6.96 -0.10
C LEU A 23 -3.83 -5.89 -0.39
N HIS A 24 -5.11 -6.20 -0.19
CA HIS A 24 -6.19 -5.23 -0.34
C HIS A 24 -6.11 -4.14 0.73
N TYR A 25 -5.82 -4.49 1.98
CA TYR A 25 -5.62 -3.51 3.04
C TYR A 25 -4.47 -2.55 2.69
N MET A 26 -3.37 -3.09 2.21
CA MET A 26 -2.20 -2.30 1.86
C MET A 26 -2.45 -1.41 0.65
N GLU A 27 -3.17 -1.90 -0.35
CA GLU A 27 -3.56 -1.10 -1.51
C GLU A 27 -4.44 0.07 -1.10
N TYR A 28 -5.45 -0.19 -0.27
CA TYR A 28 -6.33 0.87 0.22
C TYR A 28 -5.53 1.94 0.95
N THR A 29 -4.59 1.54 1.78
CA THR A 29 -3.73 2.46 2.53
C THR A 29 -2.88 3.32 1.58
N ARG A 30 -2.32 2.72 0.52
CA ARG A 30 -1.56 3.48 -0.48
C ARG A 30 -2.46 4.49 -1.20
N HIS A 31 -3.68 4.10 -1.56
CA HIS A 31 -4.63 5.00 -2.23
C HIS A 31 -4.98 6.19 -1.35
N LYS A 32 -5.26 5.95 -0.08
CA LYS A 32 -5.57 7.03 0.87
C LYS A 32 -4.36 7.95 1.07
N PHE A 33 -3.17 7.37 1.17
CA PHE A 33 -1.94 8.14 1.28
C PHE A 33 -1.78 9.08 0.08
N CYS A 34 -1.99 8.56 -1.13
CA CYS A 34 -1.88 9.37 -2.34
C CYS A 34 -2.92 10.48 -2.39
N GLN A 35 -4.17 10.18 -2.01
CA GLN A 35 -5.22 11.19 -1.94
C GLN A 35 -4.88 12.29 -0.95
N ASP A 36 -4.39 11.93 0.23
CA ASP A 36 -4.01 12.90 1.26
C ASP A 36 -2.82 13.75 0.83
N ALA A 37 -1.97 13.22 -0.04
CA ALA A 37 -0.85 13.97 -0.63
C ALA A 37 -1.28 14.87 -1.80
N GLY A 38 -2.56 14.85 -2.15
CA GLY A 38 -3.10 15.68 -3.23
C GLY A 38 -3.06 15.04 -4.61
N LEU A 39 -2.82 13.73 -4.67
CA LEU A 39 -2.72 12.99 -5.93
C LEU A 39 -3.98 12.17 -6.15
N THR A 40 -4.63 12.31 -7.30
CA THR A 40 -5.73 11.43 -7.69
C THR A 40 -5.30 10.58 -8.88
N PHE A 41 -5.61 9.29 -8.79
CA PHE A 41 -5.27 8.36 -9.88
C PHE A 41 -6.02 8.68 -11.16
N TYR A 42 -7.24 9.18 -11.04
CA TYR A 42 -8.02 9.60 -12.20
C TYR A 42 -7.32 10.74 -12.97
N GLU A 43 -6.86 11.76 -12.27
CA GLU A 43 -6.18 12.89 -12.90
C GLU A 43 -4.87 12.47 -13.55
N LEU A 44 -4.10 11.61 -12.87
CA LEU A 44 -2.86 11.08 -13.43
C LEU A 44 -3.12 10.27 -14.69
N HIS A 45 -4.07 9.36 -14.63
CA HIS A 45 -4.42 8.52 -15.77
C HIS A 45 -4.87 9.38 -16.96
N SER A 46 -5.67 10.40 -16.70
CA SER A 46 -6.13 11.33 -17.74
C SER A 46 -4.97 12.10 -18.38
N ALA A 47 -3.89 12.31 -17.63
CA ALA A 47 -2.66 12.94 -18.15
C ALA A 47 -1.71 11.92 -18.79
N GLY A 48 -2.10 10.65 -18.88
CA GLY A 48 -1.29 9.59 -19.47
C GLY A 48 -0.26 8.99 -18.52
N ILE A 49 -0.37 9.28 -17.22
CA ILE A 49 0.57 8.80 -16.19
C ILE A 49 -0.13 7.78 -15.32
N ASP A 50 0.45 6.61 -15.17
CA ASP A 50 -0.06 5.57 -14.28
C ASP A 50 1.02 5.16 -13.29
N LEU A 51 0.59 4.80 -12.07
CA LEU A 51 1.44 4.19 -11.07
C LEU A 51 1.17 2.69 -11.09
N VAL A 52 2.19 1.92 -11.42
CA VAL A 52 2.05 0.48 -11.62
C VAL A 52 2.89 -0.26 -10.59
N VAL A 53 2.27 -1.23 -9.92
CA VAL A 53 2.99 -2.10 -9.00
C VAL A 53 3.86 -3.06 -9.82
N ARG A 54 5.15 -3.05 -9.55
CA ARG A 54 6.12 -3.94 -10.21
C ARG A 54 6.46 -5.15 -9.38
N ARG A 55 6.49 -4.99 -8.06
CA ARG A 55 6.90 -6.07 -7.16
C ARG A 55 6.22 -5.90 -5.83
N VAL A 56 5.79 -7.01 -5.25
CA VAL A 56 5.31 -7.07 -3.88
C VAL A 56 6.09 -8.16 -3.17
N GLU A 57 6.67 -7.81 -2.04
CA GLU A 57 7.30 -8.77 -1.14
C GLU A 57 6.60 -8.65 0.20
N ILE A 58 5.92 -9.69 0.61
CA ILE A 58 5.12 -9.68 1.84
C ILE A 58 5.47 -10.88 2.70
N GLU A 59 5.55 -10.63 4.01
CA GLU A 59 5.75 -11.67 5.01
C GLU A 59 4.57 -11.65 5.96
N TYR A 60 3.95 -12.81 6.15
CA TYR A 60 2.83 -13.00 7.07
C TYR A 60 3.39 -13.53 8.39
N ILE A 61 3.21 -12.79 9.47
CA ILE A 61 3.85 -13.05 10.75
C ILE A 61 2.87 -13.59 11.77
N SER A 62 1.70 -12.96 11.91
CA SER A 62 0.65 -13.44 12.80
C SER A 62 -0.70 -13.18 12.19
N SER A 63 -1.67 -14.04 12.51
CA SER A 63 -2.98 -14.00 11.87
C SER A 63 -3.89 -12.95 12.50
N LEU A 64 -4.65 -12.27 11.64
CA LEU A 64 -5.77 -11.44 12.06
C LEU A 64 -7.04 -12.30 12.04
N ARG A 65 -7.93 -12.07 13.01
CA ARG A 65 -9.18 -12.80 13.15
C ARG A 65 -10.36 -11.86 13.02
N SER A 66 -11.55 -12.45 13.01
CA SER A 66 -12.80 -11.70 12.88
C SER A 66 -12.88 -10.54 13.88
N MET A 67 -13.29 -9.40 13.39
CA MET A 67 -13.54 -8.17 14.16
C MET A 67 -12.34 -7.57 14.86
N GLU A 68 -11.14 -8.10 14.66
CA GLU A 68 -9.93 -7.46 15.19
C GLU A 68 -9.72 -6.10 14.53
N LYS A 69 -9.30 -5.13 15.34
CA LYS A 69 -8.88 -3.82 14.87
C LYS A 69 -7.36 -3.81 14.74
N PHE A 70 -6.87 -3.10 13.76
CA PHE A 70 -5.44 -3.00 13.51
C PHE A 70 -5.09 -1.65 12.90
N MET A 71 -3.80 -1.34 12.91
CA MET A 71 -3.28 -0.14 12.24
C MET A 71 -2.55 -0.55 10.98
N SER A 72 -2.87 0.12 9.88
CA SER A 72 -2.15 -0.03 8.62
C SER A 72 -1.18 1.14 8.49
N CYS A 73 0.09 0.86 8.50
CA CYS A 73 1.16 1.85 8.53
C CYS A 73 1.90 1.86 7.20
N LEU A 74 2.38 3.03 6.81
CA LEU A 74 3.04 3.20 5.53
C LEU A 74 4.15 4.23 5.65
N SER A 75 5.29 3.91 5.05
CA SER A 75 6.35 4.87 4.76
C SER A 75 6.82 4.65 3.34
N MET A 76 7.56 5.59 2.80
CA MET A 76 7.91 5.60 1.39
C MET A 76 9.35 6.04 1.19
N GLU A 77 10.04 5.42 0.24
CA GLU A 77 11.36 5.87 -0.20
C GLU A 77 11.45 5.80 -1.73
N ARG A 78 12.44 6.47 -2.29
CA ARG A 78 12.69 6.44 -3.73
C ARG A 78 14.06 5.86 -4.00
N LYS A 79 14.13 4.94 -4.97
CA LYS A 79 15.38 4.38 -5.48
C LYS A 79 15.35 4.44 -7.00
N GLY A 80 16.00 5.48 -7.57
CA GLY A 80 15.95 5.71 -9.01
C GLY A 80 14.53 5.95 -9.49
N PRO A 81 14.06 5.23 -10.50
CA PRO A 81 12.68 5.38 -10.98
C PRO A 81 11.65 4.67 -10.11
N ARG A 82 12.06 3.98 -9.06
CA ARG A 82 11.18 3.18 -8.21
C ARG A 82 10.78 3.94 -6.96
N PHE A 83 9.49 3.85 -6.63
CA PHE A 83 8.96 4.28 -5.34
C PHE A 83 8.66 3.02 -4.53
N ILE A 84 9.23 2.93 -3.34
CA ILE A 84 9.09 1.75 -2.51
C ILE A 84 8.28 2.12 -1.27
N PHE A 85 7.12 1.47 -1.12
CA PHE A 85 6.27 1.60 0.05
C PHE A 85 6.63 0.51 1.04
N HIS A 86 6.99 0.90 2.25
CA HIS A 86 7.15 -0.02 3.38
C HIS A 86 5.85 0.00 4.17
N GLN A 87 5.19 -1.14 4.26
CA GLN A 87 3.87 -1.21 4.87
C GLN A 87 3.82 -2.28 5.94
N ASP A 88 3.23 -1.94 7.08
CA ASP A 88 3.05 -2.86 8.20
C ASP A 88 1.58 -2.89 8.60
N ILE A 89 1.11 -4.08 8.92
CA ILE A 89 -0.19 -4.29 9.57
C ILE A 89 0.13 -4.62 11.02
N VAL A 90 -0.29 -3.74 11.92
CA VAL A 90 0.05 -3.81 13.35
C VAL A 90 -1.21 -4.02 14.17
N LYS A 91 -1.23 -5.09 14.96
CA LYS A 91 -2.35 -5.41 15.84
C LYS A 91 -2.42 -4.44 17.02
N GLN A 92 -3.55 -4.42 17.70
CA GLN A 92 -3.75 -3.51 18.85
C GLN A 92 -2.75 -3.72 19.98
N ASP A 93 -2.28 -4.96 20.14
CA ASP A 93 -1.27 -5.28 21.16
C ASP A 93 0.17 -4.93 20.72
N GLY A 94 0.33 -4.39 19.54
CA GLY A 94 1.65 -4.03 19.01
C GLY A 94 2.32 -5.13 18.19
N GLU A 95 1.74 -6.32 18.13
CA GLU A 95 2.27 -7.41 17.32
C GLU A 95 2.08 -7.13 15.84
N ILE A 96 3.11 -7.39 15.03
CA ILE A 96 3.04 -7.21 13.58
C ILE A 96 2.36 -8.45 12.96
N ALA A 97 1.26 -8.22 12.26
CA ALA A 97 0.55 -9.29 11.56
C ALA A 97 1.18 -9.57 10.19
N ALA A 98 1.58 -8.54 9.48
CA ALA A 98 2.23 -8.66 8.18
C ALA A 98 3.09 -7.45 7.90
N THR A 99 4.14 -7.65 7.12
CA THR A 99 5.01 -6.56 6.66
C THR A 99 5.29 -6.74 5.18
N ALA A 100 5.38 -5.65 4.44
CA ALA A 100 5.59 -5.71 3.00
C ALA A 100 6.43 -4.56 2.47
N GLU A 101 7.09 -4.83 1.35
CA GLU A 101 7.65 -3.82 0.47
C GLU A 101 6.90 -3.89 -0.85
N VAL A 102 6.36 -2.76 -1.28
CA VAL A 102 5.62 -2.65 -2.55
C VAL A 102 6.37 -1.67 -3.44
N THR A 103 6.90 -2.17 -4.54
CA THR A 103 7.65 -1.36 -5.50
C THR A 103 6.72 -0.91 -6.61
N VAL A 104 6.67 0.40 -6.81
CA VAL A 104 5.79 1.07 -7.77
C VAL A 104 6.66 1.88 -8.72
N VAL A 105 6.29 1.90 -9.99
CA VAL A 105 6.92 2.75 -10.99
C VAL A 105 5.86 3.61 -11.67
N ALA A 106 6.26 4.82 -12.09
CA ALA A 106 5.42 5.66 -12.92
C ALA A 106 5.61 5.24 -14.39
N THR A 107 4.51 5.19 -15.12
CA THR A 107 4.56 4.96 -16.56
C THR A 107 3.88 6.12 -17.28
N ARG A 108 4.35 6.43 -18.48
CA ARG A 108 3.69 7.37 -19.37
C ARG A 108 3.47 6.63 -20.68
N GLU A 109 2.20 6.47 -21.05
CA GLU A 109 1.80 5.73 -22.24
C GLU A 109 2.40 4.32 -22.27
N GLY A 110 2.41 3.65 -21.12
CA GLY A 110 2.90 2.29 -20.98
C GLY A 110 4.40 2.13 -20.82
N LYS A 111 5.17 3.22 -20.84
CA LYS A 111 6.62 3.17 -20.69
C LYS A 111 7.04 3.72 -19.34
N ILE A 112 7.98 3.03 -18.68
CA ILE A 112 8.51 3.47 -17.39
C ILE A 112 9.20 4.81 -17.53
N THR A 113 8.88 5.75 -16.65
CA THR A 113 9.54 7.06 -16.56
C THR A 113 10.46 7.09 -15.34
N ARG A 114 11.20 8.19 -15.19
CA ARG A 114 12.04 8.39 -14.00
C ARG A 114 11.23 8.74 -12.76
N GLY A 115 9.95 9.06 -12.92
CA GLY A 115 9.07 9.44 -11.82
C GLY A 115 9.30 10.84 -11.28
N ASP A 116 10.08 11.68 -11.98
CA ASP A 116 10.40 13.03 -11.51
C ASP A 116 9.14 13.90 -11.39
N GLU A 117 8.14 13.64 -12.19
CA GLU A 117 6.85 14.35 -12.16
C GLU A 117 6.09 14.15 -10.86
N LEU A 118 6.44 13.13 -10.08
CA LEU A 118 5.79 12.82 -8.81
C LEU A 118 6.54 13.39 -7.60
N ILE A 119 7.73 13.94 -7.80
CA ILE A 119 8.54 14.47 -6.70
C ILE A 119 7.84 15.61 -5.98
N GLU A 120 7.14 16.48 -6.72
CA GLU A 120 6.40 17.58 -6.12
C GLU A 120 5.35 17.10 -5.13
N VAL A 121 4.72 15.96 -5.43
CA VAL A 121 3.66 15.40 -4.59
C VAL A 121 4.25 14.64 -3.42
N PHE A 122 5.25 13.79 -3.66
CA PHE A 122 5.77 12.88 -2.66
C PHE A 122 7.03 13.38 -1.94
N GLY A 123 7.64 14.46 -2.41
CA GLY A 123 8.95 14.90 -1.91
C GLY A 123 9.05 15.03 -0.40
N LYS A 124 8.01 15.54 0.24
CA LYS A 124 8.01 15.73 1.70
C LYS A 124 7.93 14.42 2.49
N TYR A 125 7.62 13.30 1.85
CA TYR A 125 7.54 11.99 2.48
C TYR A 125 8.78 11.12 2.22
N LEU A 126 9.68 11.61 1.37
CA LEU A 126 10.87 10.86 0.94
C LEU A 126 12.16 11.20 1.77
#